data_d439f73acef3321614efb667c3a55c93
#
_entry.id   d439f73acef3321614efb667c3a55c93
#
_cell.length_a   1.000
_cell.length_b   1.000
_cell.length_c   1.000
_cell.angle_alpha   90.00
_cell.angle_beta   90.00
_cell.angle_gamma   90.00
#
_symmetry.space_group_name_H-M   'P 1'
#
loop_
_entity.id
_entity.type
_entity.pdbx_description
1 polymer ?
#
loop_
_entity_poly.entity_id
_entity_poly.type
_entity_poly.pdbx_seq_one_letter_code
_entity_poly.pdbx_strand_id
1 'polypeptide(L)'
;MGLDIYAGTLTRYFTRNWKTHVQKMAEIKGYKFCLYHPKVELKPIEDPAQIREIHHALCQWRDELGSTIQPNLPAPLWDEDTDEEYFTDKPGWLAYSALVFLQACRYMKRDLPEYVDEDVILQKDPIYEEAKKCDFPSSLLHEVELWIPYDDNFICGPLCFVSEDEEGFYASTLKFLQEELEELNRNRWNADEATILSWRNDKYYVPAKYKDSRSFVAKVFFRRPKHKTPLYRTEDLAQCAFSILWCAVHYAKDHKVPLILDY
;
A
#
# COMPACT_ATOMS: atom_id res chain seq x y z
N MET A 1 -2.80 10.26 8.94
CA MET A 1 -2.88 10.07 7.48
C MET A 1 -3.26 8.62 7.22
N GLY A 2 -3.95 8.31 6.15
CA GLY A 2 -4.32 6.94 5.80
C GLY A 2 -3.36 6.41 4.75
N LEU A 3 -3.23 5.10 4.63
CA LEU A 3 -2.52 4.47 3.53
C LEU A 3 -3.50 4.31 2.37
N ASP A 4 -3.24 4.96 1.26
CA ASP A 4 -3.97 4.83 0.01
C ASP A 4 -3.12 4.07 -1.02
N ILE A 5 -3.77 3.43 -1.99
CA ILE A 5 -3.12 2.81 -3.15
C ILE A 5 -3.57 3.57 -4.40
N TYR A 6 -2.60 3.87 -5.25
CA TYR A 6 -2.82 4.50 -6.54
C TYR A 6 -2.13 3.69 -7.64
N ALA A 7 -2.86 3.35 -8.71
CA ALA A 7 -2.26 2.84 -9.94
C ALA A 7 -2.70 3.72 -11.12
N GLY A 8 -1.73 4.33 -11.79
CA GLY A 8 -1.94 5.29 -12.86
C GLY A 8 -0.65 6.02 -13.21
N THR A 9 -0.73 7.03 -14.08
CA THR A 9 0.44 7.81 -14.48
C THR A 9 1.00 8.65 -13.32
N LEU A 10 2.32 8.80 -13.26
CA LEU A 10 2.97 9.61 -12.24
C LEU A 10 2.64 11.10 -12.41
N THR A 11 2.47 11.56 -13.65
CA THR A 11 2.03 12.94 -13.93
C THR A 11 0.71 13.25 -13.22
N ARG A 12 -0.29 12.38 -13.33
CA ARG A 12 -1.56 12.56 -12.61
C ARG A 12 -1.37 12.55 -11.10
N TYR A 13 -0.54 11.63 -10.60
CA TYR A 13 -0.24 11.52 -9.18
C TYR A 13 0.39 12.80 -8.62
N PHE A 14 1.48 13.28 -9.21
CA PHE A 14 2.21 14.46 -8.73
C PHE A 14 1.48 15.78 -8.98
N THR A 15 0.64 15.85 -10.01
CA THR A 15 -0.26 17.01 -10.21
C THR A 15 -1.50 16.97 -9.33
N ARG A 16 -1.70 15.88 -8.56
CA ARG A 16 -2.87 15.66 -7.68
C ARG A 16 -4.21 15.69 -8.42
N ASN A 17 -4.19 15.35 -9.70
CA ASN A 17 -5.38 15.24 -10.54
C ASN A 17 -6.03 13.86 -10.42
N TRP A 18 -6.08 13.33 -9.20
CA TRP A 18 -6.73 12.08 -8.84
C TRP A 18 -7.46 12.21 -7.50
N LYS A 19 -8.37 11.30 -7.24
CA LYS A 19 -9.13 11.24 -6.00
C LYS A 19 -8.84 9.93 -5.28
N THR A 20 -8.63 10.02 -3.99
CA THR A 20 -8.51 8.84 -3.14
C THR A 20 -9.81 8.04 -3.15
N HIS A 21 -9.75 6.77 -2.73
CA HIS A 21 -10.95 5.93 -2.60
C HIS A 21 -12.03 6.61 -1.73
N VAL A 22 -11.64 7.23 -0.63
CA VAL A 22 -12.58 7.93 0.27
C VAL A 22 -13.25 9.12 -0.41
N GLN A 23 -12.51 9.89 -1.22
CA GLN A 23 -13.07 11.00 -1.99
C GLN A 23 -14.06 10.51 -3.05
N LYS A 24 -13.72 9.45 -3.81
CA LYS A 24 -14.63 8.84 -4.78
C LYS A 24 -15.92 8.34 -4.12
N MET A 25 -15.79 7.64 -2.98
CA MET A 25 -16.95 7.14 -2.24
C MET A 25 -17.81 8.26 -1.65
N ALA A 26 -17.21 9.35 -1.18
CA ALA A 26 -17.94 10.50 -0.69
C ALA A 26 -18.78 11.14 -1.83
N GLU A 27 -18.22 11.29 -3.02
CA GLU A 27 -18.95 11.79 -4.19
C GLU A 27 -20.11 10.89 -4.59
N ILE A 28 -19.88 9.58 -4.71
CA ILE A 28 -20.93 8.60 -5.03
C ILE A 28 -22.10 8.68 -4.03
N LYS A 29 -21.78 8.89 -2.74
CA LYS A 29 -22.79 9.01 -1.68
C LYS A 29 -23.35 10.43 -1.51
N GLY A 30 -22.89 11.41 -2.28
CA GLY A 30 -23.30 12.81 -2.17
C GLY A 30 -22.81 13.50 -0.90
N TYR A 31 -21.74 13.01 -0.27
CA TYR A 31 -21.15 13.62 0.92
C TYR A 31 -20.08 14.63 0.54
N LYS A 32 -20.01 15.72 1.31
CA LYS A 32 -18.90 16.66 1.19
C LYS A 32 -17.67 16.07 1.88
N PHE A 33 -16.63 15.77 1.11
CA PHE A 33 -15.33 15.41 1.65
C PHE A 33 -14.62 16.67 2.15
N CYS A 34 -14.07 16.62 3.37
CA CYS A 34 -13.27 17.68 3.95
C CYS A 34 -11.97 17.07 4.47
N LEU A 35 -10.85 17.49 3.93
CA LEU A 35 -9.54 17.19 4.50
C LEU A 35 -9.38 17.98 5.80
N TYR A 36 -9.29 17.28 6.92
CA TYR A 36 -8.97 17.89 8.20
C TYR A 36 -7.46 17.98 8.36
N HIS A 37 -6.82 18.84 7.59
CA HIS A 37 -5.39 19.12 7.78
C HIS A 37 -5.20 20.63 8.02
N PRO A 38 -4.70 21.05 9.20
CA PRO A 38 -4.67 22.46 9.57
C PRO A 38 -3.64 23.31 8.81
N LYS A 39 -2.78 22.72 7.96
CA LYS A 39 -1.64 23.47 7.41
C LYS A 39 -1.46 23.45 5.90
N VAL A 40 -2.02 22.51 5.16
CA VAL A 40 -1.83 22.47 3.69
C VAL A 40 -3.08 21.92 3.02
N GLU A 41 -3.86 22.77 2.38
CA GLU A 41 -4.87 22.33 1.41
C GLU A 41 -4.14 21.98 0.12
N LEU A 42 -3.83 20.69 -0.07
CA LEU A 42 -3.18 20.19 -1.27
C LEU A 42 -4.21 20.19 -2.42
N LYS A 43 -4.23 21.28 -3.19
CA LYS A 43 -5.12 21.39 -4.36
C LYS A 43 -4.50 20.73 -5.58
N PRO A 44 -5.32 20.20 -6.49
CA PRO A 44 -4.85 19.83 -7.83
C PRO A 44 -4.14 20.99 -8.51
N ILE A 45 -3.11 20.69 -9.26
CA ILE A 45 -2.42 21.67 -10.09
C ILE A 45 -3.26 21.84 -11.35
N GLU A 46 -3.74 23.06 -11.60
CA GLU A 46 -4.60 23.39 -12.75
C GLU A 46 -3.84 24.14 -13.86
N ASP A 47 -2.65 24.70 -13.55
CA ASP A 47 -1.84 25.42 -14.54
C ASP A 47 -1.25 24.46 -15.58
N PRO A 48 -1.64 24.56 -16.87
CA PRO A 48 -1.14 23.69 -17.91
C PRO A 48 0.39 23.78 -18.12
N ALA A 49 1.01 24.93 -17.77
CA ALA A 49 2.45 25.10 -17.91
C ALA A 49 3.18 24.27 -16.85
N GLN A 50 2.72 24.34 -15.60
CA GLN A 50 3.25 23.55 -14.50
C GLN A 50 3.01 22.04 -14.70
N ILE A 51 1.84 21.65 -15.20
CA ILE A 51 1.55 20.24 -15.52
C ILE A 51 2.55 19.72 -16.56
N ARG A 52 2.83 20.49 -17.64
CA ARG A 52 3.81 20.09 -18.66
C ARG A 52 5.23 20.00 -18.11
N GLU A 53 5.62 20.87 -17.21
CA GLU A 53 6.94 20.83 -16.56
C GLU A 53 7.10 19.55 -15.74
N ILE A 54 6.12 19.23 -14.90
CA ILE A 54 6.09 17.98 -14.09
C ILE A 54 6.11 16.77 -15.02
N HIS A 55 5.27 16.74 -16.04
CA HIS A 55 5.22 15.66 -17.03
C HIS A 55 6.59 15.44 -17.69
N HIS A 56 7.25 16.52 -18.13
CA HIS A 56 8.56 16.43 -18.77
C HIS A 56 9.61 15.86 -17.81
N ALA A 57 9.66 16.36 -16.57
CA ALA A 57 10.59 15.88 -15.56
C ALA A 57 10.37 14.38 -15.25
N LEU A 58 9.12 13.93 -15.13
CA LEU A 58 8.79 12.53 -14.89
C LEU A 58 9.13 11.62 -16.07
N CYS A 59 8.91 12.07 -17.29
CA CYS A 59 9.34 11.34 -18.49
C CYS A 59 10.87 11.20 -18.54
N GLN A 60 11.60 12.26 -18.23
CA GLN A 60 13.06 12.22 -18.17
C GLN A 60 13.53 11.23 -17.07
N TRP A 61 13.01 11.35 -15.86
CA TRP A 61 13.32 10.42 -14.76
C TRP A 61 13.02 8.95 -15.11
N ARG A 62 11.85 8.68 -15.70
CA ARG A 62 11.46 7.33 -16.17
C ARG A 62 12.46 6.78 -17.19
N ASP A 63 12.87 7.61 -18.15
CA ASP A 63 13.79 7.20 -19.22
C ASP A 63 15.21 6.95 -18.68
N GLU A 64 15.65 7.75 -17.72
CA GLU A 64 16.90 7.52 -16.97
C GLU A 64 16.85 6.21 -16.16
N LEU A 65 15.75 5.97 -15.44
CA LEU A 65 15.51 4.72 -14.73
C LEU A 65 15.53 3.52 -15.69
N GLY A 66 14.81 3.63 -16.82
CA GLY A 66 14.75 2.60 -17.85
C GLY A 66 16.15 2.27 -18.41
N SER A 67 16.94 3.30 -18.70
CA SER A 67 18.31 3.14 -19.21
C SER A 67 19.25 2.50 -18.19
N THR A 68 19.01 2.72 -16.91
CA THR A 68 19.76 2.12 -15.80
C THR A 68 19.42 0.63 -15.65
N ILE A 69 18.14 0.28 -15.76
CA ILE A 69 17.65 -1.10 -15.66
C ILE A 69 18.09 -1.91 -16.88
N GLN A 70 17.86 -1.38 -18.07
CA GLN A 70 18.20 -2.02 -19.34
C GLN A 70 18.69 -1.00 -20.37
N PRO A 71 20.00 -0.95 -20.66
CA PRO A 71 20.51 -0.10 -21.74
C PRO A 71 19.85 -0.42 -23.08
N ASN A 72 19.46 0.63 -23.82
CA ASN A 72 18.79 0.53 -25.12
C ASN A 72 17.38 -0.09 -25.11
N LEU A 73 16.59 0.20 -24.10
CA LEU A 73 15.16 -0.13 -24.10
C LEU A 73 14.50 0.41 -25.39
N PRO A 74 13.73 -0.42 -26.10
CA PRO A 74 13.12 -0.02 -27.38
C PRO A 74 11.95 0.96 -27.22
N ALA A 75 11.42 1.10 -26.01
CA ALA A 75 10.29 1.96 -25.65
C ALA A 75 10.39 2.37 -24.19
N PRO A 76 9.73 3.44 -23.75
CA PRO A 76 9.66 3.81 -22.34
C PRO A 76 9.01 2.68 -21.51
N LEU A 77 9.34 2.61 -20.22
CA LEU A 77 8.81 1.60 -19.29
C LEU A 77 7.29 1.64 -19.18
N TRP A 78 6.70 2.83 -19.27
CA TRP A 78 5.24 3.07 -19.33
C TRP A 78 4.98 4.40 -20.03
N ASP A 79 3.72 4.66 -20.38
CA ASP A 79 3.28 5.93 -20.92
C ASP A 79 2.76 6.85 -19.80
N GLU A 80 2.98 8.16 -19.94
CA GLU A 80 2.47 9.21 -19.03
C GLU A 80 1.20 9.87 -19.60
N ASP A 81 0.39 9.12 -20.38
CA ASP A 81 -0.90 9.61 -20.85
C ASP A 81 -1.88 9.75 -19.67
N THR A 82 -2.30 10.99 -19.41
CA THR A 82 -3.21 11.32 -18.31
C THR A 82 -4.68 11.14 -18.63
N ASP A 83 -5.03 10.80 -19.87
CA ASP A 83 -6.42 10.53 -20.28
C ASP A 83 -6.87 9.13 -19.84
N GLU A 84 -5.93 8.21 -19.61
CA GLU A 84 -6.19 6.89 -19.04
C GLU A 84 -6.88 7.00 -17.67
N GLU A 85 -7.77 6.06 -17.36
CA GLU A 85 -8.34 5.92 -16.03
C GLU A 85 -7.26 5.54 -15.01
N TYR A 86 -7.58 5.60 -13.75
CA TYR A 86 -6.70 5.18 -12.66
C TYR A 86 -7.46 4.37 -11.61
N PHE A 87 -6.75 3.46 -10.97
CA PHE A 87 -7.23 2.71 -9.83
C PHE A 87 -6.84 3.42 -8.53
N THR A 88 -7.72 3.38 -7.55
CA THR A 88 -7.41 3.78 -6.18
C THR A 88 -8.23 2.96 -5.19
N ASP A 89 -7.59 2.60 -4.07
CA ASP A 89 -8.25 1.95 -2.95
C ASP A 89 -7.53 2.28 -1.63
N LYS A 90 -8.06 1.81 -0.51
CA LYS A 90 -7.54 2.14 0.82
C LYS A 90 -7.49 0.91 1.72
N PRO A 91 -6.36 0.20 1.78
CA PRO A 91 -6.21 -0.93 2.69
C PRO A 91 -6.20 -0.51 4.16
N GLY A 92 -5.78 0.73 4.45
CA GLY A 92 -5.50 1.20 5.80
C GLY A 92 -4.23 0.56 6.40
N TRP A 93 -3.59 1.30 7.31
CA TRP A 93 -2.30 0.90 7.89
C TRP A 93 -2.34 -0.46 8.60
N LEU A 94 -3.38 -0.70 9.41
CA LEU A 94 -3.45 -1.94 10.20
C LEU A 94 -3.57 -3.18 9.29
N ALA A 95 -4.38 -3.12 8.25
CA ALA A 95 -4.56 -4.24 7.32
C ALA A 95 -3.30 -4.47 6.47
N TYR A 96 -2.70 -3.40 5.95
CA TYR A 96 -1.44 -3.50 5.21
C TYR A 96 -0.31 -4.04 6.08
N SER A 97 -0.15 -3.52 7.30
CA SER A 97 0.82 -4.02 8.26
C SER A 97 0.59 -5.50 8.62
N ALA A 98 -0.67 -5.93 8.70
CA ALA A 98 -0.98 -7.35 8.94
C ALA A 98 -0.57 -8.24 7.75
N LEU A 99 -0.71 -7.77 6.52
CA LEU A 99 -0.25 -8.49 5.33
C LEU A 99 1.29 -8.61 5.30
N VAL A 100 1.99 -7.49 5.53
CA VAL A 100 3.46 -7.47 5.58
C VAL A 100 3.97 -8.36 6.72
N PHE A 101 3.32 -8.32 7.88
CA PHE A 101 3.68 -9.16 9.03
C PHE A 101 3.39 -10.65 8.78
N LEU A 102 2.31 -10.97 8.07
CA LEU A 102 2.04 -12.34 7.61
C LEU A 102 3.19 -12.85 6.73
N GLN A 103 3.71 -12.02 5.83
CA GLN A 103 4.86 -12.37 4.98
C GLN A 103 6.11 -12.59 5.83
N ALA A 104 6.38 -11.76 6.84
CA ALA A 104 7.47 -11.95 7.79
C ALA A 104 7.33 -13.28 8.55
N CYS A 105 6.14 -13.56 9.11
CA CYS A 105 5.86 -14.82 9.80
C CYS A 105 6.10 -16.04 8.88
N ARG A 106 5.71 -15.96 7.60
CA ARG A 106 5.92 -17.03 6.62
C ARG A 106 7.41 -17.32 6.42
N TYR A 107 8.22 -16.31 6.16
CA TYR A 107 9.65 -16.46 5.95
C TYR A 107 10.37 -16.95 7.22
N MET A 108 9.98 -16.43 8.37
CA MET A 108 10.54 -16.82 9.66
C MET A 108 9.98 -18.15 10.21
N LYS A 109 9.01 -18.77 9.51
CA LYS A 109 8.31 -20.01 9.93
C LYS A 109 7.70 -19.87 11.33
N ARG A 110 7.04 -18.74 11.57
CA ARG A 110 6.35 -18.41 12.81
C ARG A 110 4.85 -18.34 12.60
N ASP A 111 4.09 -18.61 13.64
CA ASP A 111 2.64 -18.49 13.61
C ASP A 111 2.22 -17.01 13.62
N LEU A 112 1.21 -16.70 12.81
CA LEU A 112 0.56 -15.40 12.83
C LEU A 112 -0.28 -15.27 14.11
N PRO A 113 -0.19 -14.19 14.91
CA PRO A 113 -1.07 -13.97 16.03
C PRO A 113 -2.52 -13.92 15.61
N GLU A 114 -3.41 -14.60 16.31
CA GLU A 114 -4.83 -14.70 15.94
C GLU A 114 -5.52 -13.33 15.93
N TYR A 115 -5.14 -12.45 16.84
CA TYR A 115 -5.74 -11.12 17.00
C TYR A 115 -4.69 -10.06 17.25
N VAL A 116 -4.97 -8.86 16.73
CA VAL A 116 -4.22 -7.63 17.01
C VAL A 116 -5.18 -6.53 17.46
N ASP A 117 -4.69 -5.58 18.24
CA ASP A 117 -5.43 -4.36 18.57
C ASP A 117 -5.09 -3.21 17.59
N GLU A 118 -5.89 -2.14 17.62
CA GLU A 118 -5.72 -1.00 16.70
C GLU A 118 -4.47 -0.16 16.96
N ASP A 119 -3.89 -0.26 18.15
CA ASP A 119 -2.70 0.50 18.57
C ASP A 119 -1.40 -0.28 18.29
N VAL A 120 -1.49 -1.53 17.82
CA VAL A 120 -0.30 -2.35 17.56
C VAL A 120 0.48 -1.83 16.35
N ILE A 121 1.78 -1.71 16.51
CA ILE A 121 2.71 -1.42 15.41
C ILE A 121 3.43 -2.73 15.07
N LEU A 122 2.87 -3.48 14.12
CA LEU A 122 3.39 -4.80 13.73
C LEU A 122 4.81 -4.74 13.17
N GLN A 123 5.21 -3.62 12.59
CA GLN A 123 6.58 -3.38 12.12
C GLN A 123 7.61 -3.27 13.27
N LYS A 124 7.17 -3.13 14.53
CA LYS A 124 8.04 -3.19 15.73
C LYS A 124 8.05 -4.56 16.39
N ASP A 125 7.35 -5.55 15.84
CA ASP A 125 7.41 -6.92 16.35
C ASP A 125 8.79 -7.52 16.09
N PRO A 126 9.37 -8.25 17.05
CA PRO A 126 10.68 -8.89 16.87
C PRO A 126 10.78 -9.81 15.64
N ILE A 127 9.69 -10.49 15.26
CA ILE A 127 9.65 -11.34 14.06
C ILE A 127 9.85 -10.49 12.80
N TYR A 128 9.20 -9.34 12.70
CA TYR A 128 9.36 -8.42 11.57
C TYR A 128 10.78 -7.84 11.51
N GLU A 129 11.28 -7.35 12.64
CA GLU A 129 12.64 -6.82 12.75
C GLU A 129 13.72 -7.85 12.40
N GLU A 130 13.49 -9.12 12.73
CA GLU A 130 14.38 -10.21 12.37
C GLU A 130 14.28 -10.52 10.87
N ALA A 131 13.06 -10.58 10.33
CA ALA A 131 12.83 -10.84 8.91
C ALA A 131 13.47 -9.78 8.00
N LYS A 132 13.41 -8.49 8.36
CA LYS A 132 14.09 -7.40 7.62
C LYS A 132 15.60 -7.59 7.52
N LYS A 133 16.23 -8.24 8.49
CA LYS A 133 17.70 -8.48 8.48
C LYS A 133 18.11 -9.66 7.60
N CYS A 134 17.17 -10.46 7.15
CA CYS A 134 17.44 -11.72 6.46
C CYS A 134 17.47 -11.60 4.92
N ASP A 135 17.35 -10.42 4.35
CA ASP A 135 17.37 -10.16 2.90
C ASP A 135 16.50 -11.14 2.07
N PHE A 136 15.28 -11.38 2.54
CA PHE A 136 14.33 -12.23 1.83
C PHE A 136 13.86 -11.55 0.53
N PRO A 137 13.64 -12.31 -0.55
CA PRO A 137 13.13 -11.77 -1.80
C PRO A 137 11.63 -11.44 -1.65
N SER A 138 11.33 -10.26 -1.10
CA SER A 138 9.97 -9.81 -0.84
C SER A 138 9.88 -8.29 -0.94
N SER A 139 9.12 -7.79 -1.91
CA SER A 139 8.90 -6.36 -2.09
C SER A 139 8.12 -5.76 -0.90
N LEU A 140 7.25 -6.55 -0.29
CA LEU A 140 6.48 -6.14 0.89
C LEU A 140 7.38 -5.96 2.13
N LEU A 141 8.37 -6.83 2.35
CA LEU A 141 9.30 -6.72 3.49
C LEU A 141 10.34 -5.60 3.30
N HIS A 142 10.68 -5.27 2.07
CA HIS A 142 11.58 -4.16 1.75
C HIS A 142 10.90 -2.80 1.74
N GLU A 143 9.63 -2.72 2.18
CA GLU A 143 8.89 -1.46 2.24
C GLU A 143 8.89 -0.70 0.91
N VAL A 144 8.73 -1.45 -0.19
CA VAL A 144 8.64 -0.87 -1.54
C VAL A 144 7.40 0.01 -1.63
N GLU A 145 7.57 1.21 -2.17
CA GLU A 145 6.51 2.21 -2.32
C GLU A 145 6.06 2.39 -3.77
N LEU A 146 6.92 2.01 -4.72
CA LEU A 146 6.66 2.12 -6.16
C LEU A 146 6.90 0.79 -6.86
N TRP A 147 5.90 0.26 -7.55
CA TRP A 147 6.05 -0.87 -8.48
C TRP A 147 5.83 -0.41 -9.91
N ILE A 148 6.82 -0.68 -10.77
CA ILE A 148 6.80 -0.28 -12.18
C ILE A 148 6.43 -1.44 -13.10
N PRO A 149 5.80 -1.18 -14.27
CA PRO A 149 5.47 -2.21 -15.25
C PRO A 149 6.73 -2.66 -16.03
N TYR A 150 7.43 -3.65 -15.48
CA TYR A 150 8.61 -4.23 -16.08
C TYR A 150 8.61 -5.75 -15.90
N ASP A 151 9.14 -6.48 -16.89
CA ASP A 151 9.01 -7.96 -17.00
C ASP A 151 10.13 -8.75 -16.31
N ASP A 152 10.97 -8.12 -15.51
CA ASP A 152 11.99 -8.79 -14.69
C ASP A 152 11.79 -8.47 -13.21
N ASN A 153 12.41 -9.23 -12.31
CA ASN A 153 12.26 -9.08 -10.87
C ASN A 153 13.49 -8.37 -10.30
N PHE A 154 13.25 -7.22 -9.68
CA PHE A 154 14.28 -6.52 -8.91
C PHE A 154 13.65 -5.70 -7.77
N ILE A 155 14.48 -5.32 -6.80
CA ILE A 155 14.23 -4.26 -5.83
C ILE A 155 15.40 -3.30 -5.95
N CYS A 156 15.14 -2.03 -6.07
CA CYS A 156 16.16 -0.99 -6.13
C CYS A 156 15.78 0.19 -5.23
N GLY A 157 16.78 0.92 -4.79
CA GLY A 157 16.62 2.11 -3.97
C GLY A 157 17.83 2.33 -3.04
N PRO A 158 17.81 3.45 -2.32
CA PRO A 158 16.78 4.48 -2.39
C PRO A 158 16.80 5.28 -3.70
N LEU A 159 15.64 5.59 -4.26
CA LEU A 159 15.42 6.44 -5.42
C LEU A 159 14.80 7.76 -4.97
N CYS A 160 15.08 8.86 -5.68
CA CYS A 160 14.48 10.18 -5.44
C CYS A 160 13.86 10.71 -6.74
N PHE A 161 12.70 11.35 -6.66
CA PHE A 161 12.06 11.96 -7.83
C PHE A 161 12.58 13.35 -8.12
N VAL A 162 12.89 14.17 -7.10
CA VAL A 162 13.08 15.61 -7.25
C VAL A 162 14.38 16.13 -6.66
N SER A 163 14.85 15.64 -5.52
CA SER A 163 16.09 16.12 -4.90
C SER A 163 16.80 15.04 -4.07
N GLU A 164 18.13 15.18 -3.96
CA GLU A 164 18.95 14.31 -3.10
C GLU A 164 18.71 14.53 -1.59
N ASP A 165 17.99 15.60 -1.22
CA ASP A 165 17.67 15.94 0.17
C ASP A 165 16.37 15.28 0.68
N GLU A 166 15.61 14.59 -0.19
CA GLU A 166 14.42 13.84 0.20
C GLU A 166 14.78 12.41 0.65
N GLU A 167 14.07 11.89 1.64
CA GLU A 167 14.16 10.46 1.97
C GLU A 167 13.80 9.65 0.73
N GLY A 168 14.77 8.86 0.24
CA GLY A 168 14.57 8.06 -0.96
C GLY A 168 13.60 6.91 -0.69
N PHE A 169 12.86 6.50 -1.70
CA PHE A 169 11.92 5.38 -1.67
C PHE A 169 12.50 4.14 -2.36
N TYR A 170 11.94 2.97 -2.04
CA TYR A 170 12.29 1.73 -2.74
C TYR A 170 11.30 1.44 -3.87
N ALA A 171 11.84 0.98 -5.01
CA ALA A 171 11.06 0.55 -6.15
C ALA A 171 11.28 -0.93 -6.46
N SER A 172 10.26 -1.55 -7.05
CA SER A 172 10.27 -2.92 -7.53
C SER A 172 9.43 -3.02 -8.81
N THR A 173 9.09 -4.24 -9.25
CA THR A 173 8.29 -4.45 -10.45
C THR A 173 6.91 -5.01 -10.12
N LEU A 174 5.93 -4.69 -10.96
CA LEU A 174 4.58 -5.26 -10.86
C LEU A 174 4.60 -6.78 -10.99
N LYS A 175 5.51 -7.31 -11.81
CA LYS A 175 5.73 -8.75 -11.95
C LYS A 175 6.14 -9.36 -10.61
N PHE A 176 7.12 -8.76 -9.92
CA PHE A 176 7.59 -9.28 -8.65
C PHE A 176 6.49 -9.26 -7.58
N LEU A 177 5.76 -8.14 -7.46
CA LEU A 177 4.63 -8.07 -6.53
C LEU A 177 3.55 -9.11 -6.86
N GLN A 178 3.22 -9.29 -8.14
CA GLN A 178 2.24 -10.30 -8.54
C GLN A 178 2.69 -11.71 -8.15
N GLU A 179 3.92 -12.10 -8.49
CA GLU A 179 4.48 -13.41 -8.16
C GLU A 179 4.51 -13.64 -6.64
N GLU A 180 4.85 -12.61 -5.87
CA GLU A 180 4.83 -12.65 -4.40
C GLU A 180 3.40 -12.89 -3.85
N LEU A 181 2.40 -12.18 -4.37
CA LEU A 181 1.01 -12.37 -3.99
C LEU A 181 0.49 -13.75 -4.42
N GLU A 182 0.79 -14.22 -5.63
CA GLU A 182 0.40 -15.54 -6.11
C GLU A 182 1.02 -16.65 -5.27
N GLU A 183 2.29 -16.52 -4.90
CA GLU A 183 2.98 -17.46 -4.03
C GLU A 183 2.37 -17.47 -2.62
N LEU A 184 2.07 -16.29 -2.06
CA LEU A 184 1.42 -16.18 -0.76
C LEU A 184 0.05 -16.84 -0.77
N ASN A 185 -0.78 -16.58 -1.79
CA ASN A 185 -2.09 -17.22 -1.94
C ASN A 185 -1.95 -18.74 -2.03
N ARG A 186 -1.07 -19.23 -2.90
CA ARG A 186 -0.87 -20.68 -3.12
C ARG A 186 -0.48 -21.41 -1.84
N ASN A 187 0.38 -20.80 -1.03
CA ASN A 187 0.94 -21.42 0.16
C ASN A 187 0.06 -21.24 1.41
N ARG A 188 -0.83 -20.24 1.42
CA ARG A 188 -1.61 -19.89 2.62
C ARG A 188 -3.10 -20.22 2.48
N TRP A 189 -3.74 -19.69 1.45
CA TRP A 189 -5.19 -19.73 1.31
C TRP A 189 -5.66 -20.63 0.17
N ASN A 190 -4.88 -20.74 -0.88
CA ASN A 190 -5.23 -21.44 -2.12
C ASN A 190 -6.63 -21.03 -2.62
N ALA A 191 -6.93 -19.74 -2.52
CA ALA A 191 -8.22 -19.17 -2.85
C ALA A 191 -8.33 -18.87 -4.35
N ASP A 192 -9.53 -19.05 -4.89
CA ASP A 192 -9.86 -18.58 -6.23
C ASP A 192 -10.09 -17.06 -6.26
N GLU A 193 -10.12 -16.49 -7.44
CA GLU A 193 -10.26 -15.05 -7.64
C GLU A 193 -11.55 -14.50 -7.01
N ALA A 194 -12.68 -15.19 -7.14
CA ALA A 194 -13.95 -14.76 -6.56
C ALA A 194 -13.85 -14.67 -5.04
N THR A 195 -13.18 -15.63 -4.41
CA THR A 195 -12.91 -15.64 -2.98
C THR A 195 -11.99 -14.47 -2.60
N ILE A 196 -10.88 -14.25 -3.33
CA ILE A 196 -9.97 -13.12 -3.09
C ILE A 196 -10.73 -11.80 -3.15
N LEU A 197 -11.51 -11.57 -4.20
CA LEU A 197 -12.30 -10.35 -4.37
C LEU A 197 -13.32 -10.14 -3.25
N SER A 198 -13.85 -11.22 -2.67
CA SER A 198 -14.79 -11.15 -1.55
C SER A 198 -14.18 -10.65 -0.24
N TRP A 199 -12.85 -10.71 -0.07
CA TRP A 199 -12.15 -10.20 1.11
C TRP A 199 -12.09 -8.67 1.16
N ARG A 200 -12.29 -8.01 0.03
CA ARG A 200 -12.38 -6.55 -0.09
C ARG A 200 -13.75 -6.04 0.39
N ASN A 201 -13.99 -6.14 1.68
CA ASN A 201 -15.23 -5.67 2.29
C ASN A 201 -14.96 -5.05 3.66
N ASP A 202 -15.88 -4.22 4.16
CA ASP A 202 -15.72 -3.48 5.41
C ASP A 202 -15.74 -4.36 6.68
N LYS A 203 -15.88 -5.68 6.57
CA LYS A 203 -16.00 -6.57 7.73
C LYS A 203 -14.71 -6.64 8.55
N TYR A 204 -13.55 -6.41 7.95
CA TYR A 204 -12.27 -6.42 8.67
C TYR A 204 -12.15 -5.28 9.68
N TYR A 205 -12.91 -4.18 9.54
CA TYR A 205 -13.01 -3.10 10.53
C TYR A 205 -13.95 -3.43 11.69
N VAL A 206 -14.66 -4.55 11.64
CA VAL A 206 -15.53 -4.97 12.74
C VAL A 206 -14.69 -5.75 13.76
N PRO A 207 -14.55 -5.27 15.01
CA PRO A 207 -13.80 -6.00 16.00
C PRO A 207 -14.36 -7.41 16.23
N ALA A 208 -13.51 -8.42 16.16
CA ALA A 208 -13.90 -9.80 16.43
C ALA A 208 -14.19 -10.03 17.90
N LYS A 209 -13.47 -9.33 18.78
CA LYS A 209 -13.68 -9.35 20.25
C LYS A 209 -13.11 -8.10 20.90
N TYR A 210 -13.34 -7.97 22.21
CA TYR A 210 -12.82 -6.86 23.01
C TYR A 210 -12.01 -7.38 24.19
N LYS A 211 -10.83 -6.76 24.43
CA LYS A 211 -9.98 -7.02 25.57
C LYS A 211 -10.24 -5.96 26.66
N ASP A 212 -10.37 -6.39 27.92
CA ASP A 212 -10.42 -5.47 29.06
C ASP A 212 -8.99 -4.99 29.38
N SER A 213 -8.68 -3.76 29.02
CA SER A 213 -7.34 -3.17 29.14
C SER A 213 -7.01 -2.68 30.57
N ARG A 214 -7.92 -2.80 31.53
CA ARG A 214 -7.63 -2.39 32.91
C ARG A 214 -6.63 -3.32 33.56
N SER A 215 -5.66 -2.72 34.30
CA SER A 215 -4.79 -3.48 35.18
C SER A 215 -5.60 -4.19 36.30
N PHE A 216 -5.06 -5.27 36.86
CA PHE A 216 -5.71 -5.99 37.95
C PHE A 216 -6.07 -5.07 39.12
N VAL A 217 -5.17 -4.15 39.47
CA VAL A 217 -5.38 -3.14 40.54
C VAL A 217 -6.53 -2.22 40.21
N ALA A 218 -6.64 -1.74 38.94
CA ALA A 218 -7.73 -0.87 38.51
C ALA A 218 -9.09 -1.61 38.48
N LYS A 219 -9.09 -2.91 38.25
CA LYS A 219 -10.32 -3.74 38.29
C LYS A 219 -10.87 -3.87 39.70
N VAL A 220 -9.99 -3.95 40.69
CA VAL A 220 -10.35 -4.19 42.11
C VAL A 220 -10.71 -2.87 42.82
N PHE A 221 -9.95 -1.80 42.59
CA PHE A 221 -10.05 -0.59 43.42
C PHE A 221 -10.80 0.59 42.76
N PHE A 222 -11.01 0.59 41.45
CA PHE A 222 -11.64 1.73 40.76
C PHE A 222 -12.86 1.30 39.94
N ARG A 223 -14.03 1.80 40.28
CA ARG A 223 -15.28 1.67 39.50
C ARG A 223 -15.28 2.58 38.25
N ARG A 224 -14.16 2.67 37.51
CA ARG A 224 -14.13 3.40 36.24
C ARG A 224 -14.82 2.59 35.14
N PRO A 225 -15.42 3.25 34.12
CA PRO A 225 -16.01 2.54 33.00
C PRO A 225 -15.00 1.57 32.38
N LYS A 226 -15.47 0.43 31.93
CA LYS A 226 -14.63 -0.60 31.29
C LYS A 226 -14.05 -0.02 30.01
N HIS A 227 -12.76 0.21 29.98
CA HIS A 227 -12.07 0.53 28.74
C HIS A 227 -11.88 -0.80 27.97
N LYS A 228 -12.59 -0.96 26.88
CA LYS A 228 -12.50 -2.14 26.03
C LYS A 228 -11.68 -1.78 24.81
N THR A 229 -10.55 -2.44 24.63
CA THR A 229 -9.74 -2.34 23.42
C THR A 229 -10.30 -3.30 22.36
N PRO A 230 -10.66 -2.82 21.16
CA PRO A 230 -11.10 -3.67 20.07
C PRO A 230 -9.96 -4.58 19.61
N LEU A 231 -10.27 -5.81 19.27
CA LEU A 231 -9.33 -6.77 18.71
C LEU A 231 -9.86 -7.26 17.36
N TYR A 232 -9.01 -7.20 16.36
CA TYR A 232 -9.28 -7.60 14.99
C TYR A 232 -8.59 -8.93 14.70
N ARG A 233 -9.18 -9.77 13.85
CA ARG A 233 -8.50 -10.97 13.37
C ARG A 233 -7.40 -10.58 12.41
N THR A 234 -6.18 -10.96 12.73
CA THR A 234 -5.00 -10.61 11.93
C THR A 234 -5.10 -11.17 10.50
N GLU A 235 -5.64 -12.37 10.37
CA GLU A 235 -5.88 -13.02 9.09
C GLU A 235 -6.86 -12.23 8.22
N ASP A 236 -7.99 -11.78 8.77
CA ASP A 236 -9.01 -11.03 8.02
C ASP A 236 -8.45 -9.67 7.54
N LEU A 237 -7.63 -9.02 8.37
CA LEU A 237 -6.91 -7.80 7.99
C LEU A 237 -5.94 -8.05 6.83
N ALA A 238 -5.12 -9.10 6.93
CA ALA A 238 -4.16 -9.46 5.89
C ALA A 238 -4.87 -9.81 4.57
N GLN A 239 -5.97 -10.57 4.62
CA GLN A 239 -6.79 -10.91 3.45
C GLN A 239 -7.37 -9.66 2.77
N CYS A 240 -7.84 -8.69 3.55
CA CYS A 240 -8.36 -7.45 2.99
C CYS A 240 -7.28 -6.67 2.23
N ALA A 241 -6.12 -6.44 2.84
CA ALA A 241 -5.01 -5.75 2.18
C ALA A 241 -4.51 -6.53 0.96
N PHE A 242 -4.43 -7.87 1.06
CA PHE A 242 -4.09 -8.74 -0.05
C PHE A 242 -5.04 -8.56 -1.24
N SER A 243 -6.35 -8.59 -1.00
CA SER A 243 -7.37 -8.42 -2.04
C SER A 243 -7.25 -7.05 -2.74
N ILE A 244 -6.97 -6.00 -1.99
CA ILE A 244 -6.77 -4.66 -2.55
C ILE A 244 -5.51 -4.60 -3.42
N LEU A 245 -4.37 -5.12 -2.93
CA LEU A 245 -3.13 -5.20 -3.72
C LEU A 245 -3.30 -6.09 -4.95
N TRP A 246 -4.02 -7.20 -4.82
CA TRP A 246 -4.36 -8.08 -5.94
C TRP A 246 -5.07 -7.31 -7.07
N CYS A 247 -6.12 -6.57 -6.73
CA CYS A 247 -6.83 -5.74 -7.70
C CYS A 247 -5.93 -4.65 -8.31
N ALA A 248 -5.12 -3.99 -7.46
CA ALA A 248 -4.24 -2.91 -7.89
C ALA A 248 -3.15 -3.38 -8.85
N VAL A 249 -2.49 -4.51 -8.57
CA VAL A 249 -1.42 -5.04 -9.43
C VAL A 249 -1.95 -5.52 -10.77
N HIS A 250 -3.14 -6.16 -10.80
CA HIS A 250 -3.76 -6.56 -12.06
C HIS A 250 -4.14 -5.36 -12.89
N TYR A 251 -4.81 -4.35 -12.29
CA TYR A 251 -5.11 -3.11 -12.97
C TYR A 251 -3.85 -2.44 -13.54
N ALA A 252 -2.82 -2.28 -12.73
CA ALA A 252 -1.57 -1.63 -13.13
C ALA A 252 -0.87 -2.37 -14.28
N LYS A 253 -0.92 -3.70 -14.30
CA LYS A 253 -0.37 -4.52 -15.40
C LYS A 253 -1.18 -4.39 -16.69
N ASP A 254 -2.51 -4.48 -16.60
CA ASP A 254 -3.40 -4.40 -17.75
C ASP A 254 -3.29 -3.05 -18.46
N HIS A 255 -3.13 -1.97 -17.67
CA HIS A 255 -2.96 -0.60 -18.19
C HIS A 255 -1.50 -0.18 -18.37
N LYS A 256 -0.52 -1.02 -17.98
CA LYS A 256 0.91 -0.73 -18.04
C LYS A 256 1.28 0.58 -17.35
N VAL A 257 0.79 0.80 -16.16
CA VAL A 257 1.02 2.00 -15.35
C VAL A 257 1.70 1.64 -14.02
N PRO A 258 2.43 2.59 -13.40
CA PRO A 258 2.98 2.39 -12.05
C PRO A 258 1.90 2.19 -10.98
N LEU A 259 2.28 1.52 -9.90
CA LEU A 259 1.51 1.34 -8.67
C LEU A 259 2.27 1.98 -7.51
N ILE A 260 1.61 2.83 -6.73
CA ILE A 260 2.17 3.60 -5.62
C ILE A 260 1.41 3.32 -4.33
N LEU A 261 2.14 3.20 -3.22
CA LEU A 261 1.61 3.38 -1.87
C LEU A 261 1.72 4.86 -1.49
N ASP A 262 0.58 5.49 -1.16
CA ASP A 262 0.47 6.91 -0.82
C ASP A 262 0.12 7.08 0.68
N TYR A 263 0.95 7.79 1.46
CA TYR A 263 0.76 7.99 2.91
C TYR A 263 1.29 9.30 3.46
#